data_e58f6ed2fba10b6679494e11bb0b4b77
#
_entry.id   e58f6ed2fba10b6679494e11bb0b4b77
#
_cell.length_a   1.000
_cell.length_b   1.000
_cell.length_c   1.000
_cell.angle_alpha   90.00
_cell.angle_beta   90.00
_cell.angle_gamma   90.00
#
_symmetry.space_group_name_H-M   'P 1'
#
loop_
_entity.id
_entity.type
_entity.pdbx_description
1 polymer ?
#
loop_
_entity_poly.entity_id
_entity_poly.type
_entity_poly.pdbx_seq_one_letter_code
_entity_poly.pdbx_strand_id
1 'polypeptide(L)'
;MEAKLPARPGLFAVIDTTQGALAIELFPDAAPKTVQNFIDLAKKGFYKGIVFHRVIPDFMAQTGDPTGSGSGGPGYQFEDEISAKALGLDKTKVKEAPEYGRQAQQLAIKNLRISSQAELNQRRAQMEAEMRKIGEMSVEEVLTQSGYSFQNSLPSKQPVKGALAMANAGPNTNGSQFFINQVDTPHLAGLHTVFGQLEATDAAILDKIIAAGNGNTKIKDIHIFDKRK
;
A
#
# COMPACT_ATOMS: atom_id res chain seq x y z
N MET A 1 22.27 -15.16 7.98
CA MET A 1 22.31 -14.14 9.05
C MET A 1 20.88 -14.04 9.58
N GLU A 2 20.63 -14.52 10.78
CA GLU A 2 19.31 -14.37 11.41
C GLU A 2 19.07 -12.88 11.62
N ALA A 3 17.99 -12.33 11.01
CA ALA A 3 17.49 -11.03 11.40
C ALA A 3 17.20 -11.10 12.90
N LYS A 4 17.69 -10.12 13.66
CA LYS A 4 17.41 -10.06 15.10
C LYS A 4 15.96 -9.67 15.30
N LEU A 5 15.10 -10.67 15.48
CA LEU A 5 13.70 -10.43 15.83
C LEU A 5 13.63 -9.70 17.18
N PRO A 6 12.68 -8.76 17.34
CA PRO A 6 12.44 -8.11 18.62
C PRO A 6 12.14 -9.12 19.73
N ALA A 7 12.56 -8.80 20.97
CA ALA A 7 12.25 -9.65 22.12
C ALA A 7 10.76 -9.65 22.51
N ARG A 8 9.99 -8.63 22.06
CA ARG A 8 8.56 -8.49 22.36
C ARG A 8 7.68 -9.53 21.68
N PRO A 9 6.51 -9.86 22.24
CA PRO A 9 5.49 -10.65 21.57
C PRO A 9 5.04 -10.00 20.26
N GLY A 10 4.65 -10.81 19.27
CA GLY A 10 4.17 -10.34 17.98
C GLY A 10 4.19 -11.42 16.91
N LEU A 11 3.64 -11.11 15.75
CA LEU A 11 3.74 -11.92 14.54
C LEU A 11 4.73 -11.23 13.61
N PHE A 12 5.80 -11.94 13.24
CA PHE A 12 6.88 -11.35 12.44
C PHE A 12 7.12 -12.12 11.16
N ALA A 13 7.52 -11.41 10.12
CA ALA A 13 8.13 -11.96 8.92
C ALA A 13 9.58 -11.49 8.82
N VAL A 14 10.48 -12.38 8.40
CA VAL A 14 11.84 -12.02 7.99
C VAL A 14 11.92 -12.22 6.49
N ILE A 15 12.07 -11.13 5.75
CA ILE A 15 12.28 -11.14 4.30
C ILE A 15 13.80 -11.17 4.07
N ASP A 16 14.36 -12.35 3.79
CA ASP A 16 15.77 -12.50 3.44
C ASP A 16 15.99 -12.09 1.99
N THR A 17 16.87 -11.14 1.77
CA THR A 17 17.16 -10.58 0.44
C THR A 17 18.66 -10.67 0.12
N THR A 18 19.00 -10.39 -1.12
CA THR A 18 20.42 -10.29 -1.54
C THR A 18 21.15 -9.08 -0.93
N GLN A 19 20.42 -8.10 -0.35
CA GLN A 19 20.97 -6.92 0.32
C GLN A 19 21.00 -7.04 1.86
N GLY A 20 20.37 -8.09 2.41
CA GLY A 20 20.22 -8.34 3.84
C GLY A 20 18.80 -8.75 4.21
N ALA A 21 18.58 -9.03 5.48
CA ALA A 21 17.29 -9.47 5.99
C ALA A 21 16.52 -8.31 6.60
N LEU A 22 15.22 -8.20 6.28
CA LEU A 22 14.28 -7.22 6.78
C LEU A 22 13.33 -7.90 7.76
N ALA A 23 13.34 -7.49 9.03
CA ALA A 23 12.36 -7.94 10.02
C ALA A 23 11.13 -7.02 9.96
N ILE A 24 9.95 -7.62 9.77
CA ILE A 24 8.66 -6.94 9.63
C ILE A 24 7.74 -7.46 10.72
N GLU A 25 7.15 -6.57 11.51
CA GLU A 25 5.99 -6.90 12.32
C GLU A 25 4.74 -6.92 11.45
N LEU A 26 3.95 -7.99 11.52
CA LEU A 26 2.69 -8.12 10.79
C LEU A 26 1.51 -7.75 11.69
N PHE A 27 0.45 -7.16 11.12
CA PHE A 27 -0.72 -6.64 11.82
C PHE A 27 -1.99 -7.45 11.52
N PRO A 28 -2.12 -8.70 12.06
CA PRO A 28 -3.28 -9.54 11.76
C PRO A 28 -4.61 -8.96 12.24
N ASP A 29 -4.62 -8.07 13.24
CA ASP A 29 -5.85 -7.41 13.69
C ASP A 29 -6.28 -6.28 12.76
N ALA A 30 -5.32 -5.63 12.08
CA ALA A 30 -5.59 -4.53 11.15
C ALA A 30 -5.93 -5.01 9.74
N ALA A 31 -5.39 -6.16 9.32
CA ALA A 31 -5.55 -6.71 7.97
C ALA A 31 -5.49 -8.26 7.99
N PRO A 32 -6.47 -8.94 8.60
CA PRO A 32 -6.42 -10.38 8.85
C PRO A 32 -6.28 -11.23 7.58
N LYS A 33 -7.05 -10.95 6.52
CA LYS A 33 -6.98 -11.70 5.25
C LYS A 33 -5.68 -11.42 4.51
N THR A 34 -5.25 -10.17 4.49
CA THR A 34 -3.99 -9.75 3.83
C THR A 34 -2.79 -10.43 4.49
N VAL A 35 -2.72 -10.40 5.83
CA VAL A 35 -1.66 -11.08 6.58
C VAL A 35 -1.69 -12.59 6.32
N GLN A 36 -2.88 -13.22 6.34
CA GLN A 36 -3.00 -14.64 6.09
C GLN A 36 -2.56 -15.01 4.66
N ASN A 37 -2.99 -14.22 3.65
CA ASN A 37 -2.56 -14.39 2.26
C ASN A 37 -1.04 -14.30 2.11
N PHE A 38 -0.42 -13.28 2.71
CA PHE A 38 1.03 -13.10 2.69
C PHE A 38 1.76 -14.30 3.32
N ILE A 39 1.28 -14.79 4.47
CA ILE A 39 1.85 -15.96 5.17
C ILE A 39 1.73 -17.23 4.32
N ASP A 40 0.57 -17.47 3.71
CA ASP A 40 0.32 -18.66 2.91
C ASP A 40 1.21 -18.68 1.66
N LEU A 41 1.36 -17.55 0.99
CA LEU A 41 2.27 -17.42 -0.15
C LEU A 41 3.74 -17.58 0.27
N ALA A 42 4.15 -17.01 1.39
CA ALA A 42 5.50 -17.16 1.94
C ALA A 42 5.80 -18.65 2.26
N LYS A 43 4.90 -19.34 2.97
CA LYS A 43 5.04 -20.77 3.32
C LYS A 43 5.09 -21.68 2.09
N LYS A 44 4.42 -21.33 0.99
CA LYS A 44 4.50 -22.03 -0.29
C LYS A 44 5.78 -21.75 -1.07
N GLY A 45 6.64 -20.86 -0.58
CA GLY A 45 7.86 -20.42 -1.27
C GLY A 45 7.58 -19.55 -2.50
N PHE A 46 6.37 -18.99 -2.62
CA PHE A 46 5.95 -18.19 -3.77
C PHE A 46 6.90 -17.00 -4.04
N TYR A 47 7.41 -16.38 -2.98
CA TYR A 47 8.25 -15.19 -3.10
C TYR A 47 9.73 -15.47 -3.42
N LYS A 48 10.17 -16.75 -3.42
CA LYS A 48 11.57 -17.10 -3.68
C LYS A 48 12.01 -16.69 -5.08
N GLY A 49 13.10 -15.95 -5.16
CA GLY A 49 13.67 -15.48 -6.42
C GLY A 49 13.00 -14.25 -7.01
N ILE A 50 11.88 -13.79 -6.46
CA ILE A 50 11.20 -12.58 -6.93
C ILE A 50 12.06 -11.34 -6.65
N VAL A 51 12.11 -10.45 -7.65
CA VAL A 51 12.87 -9.21 -7.58
C VAL A 51 12.06 -8.05 -7.04
N PHE A 52 12.74 -7.06 -6.49
CA PHE A 52 12.15 -5.73 -6.29
C PHE A 52 12.13 -5.03 -7.65
N HIS A 53 11.04 -5.19 -8.39
CA HIS A 53 10.92 -4.76 -9.78
C HIS A 53 10.70 -3.26 -9.94
N ARG A 54 10.17 -2.57 -8.91
CA ARG A 54 9.94 -1.13 -8.90
C ARG A 54 10.47 -0.53 -7.60
N VAL A 55 11.54 0.24 -7.73
CA VAL A 55 12.23 0.87 -6.60
C VAL A 55 12.38 2.35 -6.91
N ILE A 56 11.78 3.21 -6.09
CA ILE A 56 11.80 4.66 -6.29
C ILE A 56 12.38 5.31 -5.03
N PRO A 57 13.53 5.99 -5.13
CA PRO A 57 14.08 6.78 -4.04
C PRO A 57 13.08 7.81 -3.53
N ASP A 58 13.13 8.09 -2.23
CA ASP A 58 12.22 8.99 -1.53
C ASP A 58 10.73 8.60 -1.65
N PHE A 59 10.48 7.30 -1.91
CA PHE A 59 9.13 6.77 -1.98
C PHE A 59 9.06 5.33 -1.40
N MET A 60 9.34 4.29 -2.21
CA MET A 60 9.14 2.90 -1.77
C MET A 60 9.94 1.88 -2.61
N ALA A 61 10.02 0.65 -2.09
CA ALA A 61 10.50 -0.53 -2.81
C ALA A 61 9.36 -1.56 -2.95
N GLN A 62 8.96 -1.88 -4.19
CA GLN A 62 7.85 -2.79 -4.53
C GLN A 62 8.37 -4.11 -5.10
N THR A 63 7.75 -5.21 -4.67
CA THR A 63 8.08 -6.59 -5.04
C THR A 63 6.83 -7.48 -5.05
N GLY A 64 7.00 -8.80 -5.08
CA GLY A 64 5.90 -9.77 -4.98
C GLY A 64 5.25 -10.12 -6.31
N ASP A 65 5.81 -9.63 -7.44
CA ASP A 65 5.41 -10.04 -8.78
C ASP A 65 6.30 -11.16 -9.31
N PRO A 66 5.78 -12.39 -9.54
CA PRO A 66 6.58 -13.51 -10.04
C PRO A 66 7.13 -13.29 -11.44
N THR A 67 6.55 -12.38 -12.22
CA THR A 67 7.00 -12.06 -13.59
C THR A 67 7.99 -10.89 -13.62
N GLY A 68 8.05 -10.08 -12.56
CA GLY A 68 8.89 -8.88 -12.49
C GLY A 68 8.44 -7.73 -13.40
N SER A 69 7.28 -7.84 -14.05
CA SER A 69 6.74 -6.86 -15.00
C SER A 69 5.88 -5.77 -14.34
N GLY A 70 5.45 -5.99 -13.10
CA GLY A 70 4.47 -5.17 -12.39
C GLY A 70 3.01 -5.60 -12.58
N SER A 71 2.76 -6.60 -13.46
CA SER A 71 1.40 -7.08 -13.78
C SER A 71 1.13 -8.51 -13.31
N GLY A 72 2.13 -9.22 -12.81
CA GLY A 72 1.99 -10.59 -12.31
C GLY A 72 1.38 -10.66 -10.90
N GLY A 73 0.90 -11.85 -10.53
CA GLY A 73 0.28 -12.08 -9.23
C GLY A 73 0.05 -13.56 -8.95
N PRO A 74 -0.72 -13.88 -7.90
CA PRO A 74 -0.93 -15.27 -7.45
C PRO A 74 -2.02 -16.01 -8.22
N GLY A 75 -2.63 -15.38 -9.24
CA GLY A 75 -3.74 -15.95 -10.01
C GLY A 75 -5.13 -15.61 -9.45
N TYR A 76 -5.23 -14.77 -8.44
CA TYR A 76 -6.47 -14.27 -7.85
C TYR A 76 -6.30 -12.86 -7.30
N GLN A 77 -7.41 -12.23 -6.96
CA GLN A 77 -7.47 -10.93 -6.28
C GLN A 77 -8.39 -11.01 -5.07
N PHE A 78 -8.18 -10.11 -4.11
CA PHE A 78 -9.02 -10.00 -2.92
C PHE A 78 -9.21 -8.54 -2.49
N GLU A 79 -10.19 -8.33 -1.62
CA GLU A 79 -10.64 -7.02 -1.15
C GLU A 79 -9.61 -6.28 -0.30
N ASP A 80 -9.77 -4.96 -0.24
CA ASP A 80 -9.04 -4.09 0.65
C ASP A 80 -9.50 -4.26 2.11
N GLU A 81 -8.56 -4.22 3.05
CA GLU A 81 -8.82 -4.23 4.49
C GLU A 81 -8.40 -2.87 5.07
N ILE A 82 -9.27 -1.88 4.88
CA ILE A 82 -9.02 -0.49 5.25
C ILE A 82 -10.20 0.09 6.01
N SER A 83 -9.92 0.81 7.10
CA SER A 83 -10.89 1.59 7.86
C SER A 83 -10.65 3.07 7.62
N ALA A 84 -11.58 3.74 6.95
CA ALA A 84 -11.53 5.19 6.79
C ALA A 84 -11.57 5.91 8.14
N LYS A 85 -12.37 5.40 9.08
CA LYS A 85 -12.49 5.94 10.43
C LYS A 85 -11.19 5.84 11.23
N ALA A 86 -10.50 4.69 11.19
CA ALA A 86 -9.22 4.54 11.89
C ALA A 86 -8.13 5.45 11.32
N LEU A 87 -8.22 5.77 10.04
CA LEU A 87 -7.29 6.68 9.35
C LEU A 87 -7.72 8.15 9.42
N GLY A 88 -8.90 8.47 10.00
CA GLY A 88 -9.42 9.84 10.10
C GLY A 88 -10.00 10.40 8.81
N LEU A 89 -10.15 9.58 7.75
CA LEU A 89 -10.59 10.02 6.42
C LEU A 89 -12.09 10.37 6.37
N ASP A 90 -12.86 9.88 7.33
CA ASP A 90 -14.29 10.19 7.53
C ASP A 90 -14.53 11.65 7.96
N LYS A 91 -13.52 12.26 8.59
CA LYS A 91 -13.58 13.63 9.13
C LYS A 91 -12.76 14.64 8.34
N THR A 92 -11.75 14.17 7.60
CA THR A 92 -10.85 15.03 6.83
C THR A 92 -11.51 15.41 5.50
N LYS A 93 -11.71 16.71 5.26
CA LYS A 93 -12.22 17.21 3.99
C LYS A 93 -11.13 17.24 2.92
N VAL A 94 -11.51 16.97 1.67
CA VAL A 94 -10.57 16.95 0.54
C VAL A 94 -9.83 18.28 0.38
N LYS A 95 -10.48 19.43 0.64
CA LYS A 95 -9.84 20.75 0.59
C LYS A 95 -8.72 20.93 1.63
N GLU A 96 -8.71 20.12 2.69
CA GLU A 96 -7.73 20.12 3.78
C GLU A 96 -6.64 19.06 3.55
N ALA A 97 -6.81 18.20 2.54
CA ALA A 97 -5.96 17.08 2.19
C ALA A 97 -5.58 17.11 0.70
N PRO A 98 -4.70 18.03 0.28
CA PRO A 98 -4.34 18.25 -1.13
C PRO A 98 -3.73 17.00 -1.80
N GLU A 99 -3.22 16.06 -1.03
CA GLU A 99 -2.72 14.76 -1.50
C GLU A 99 -3.79 13.90 -2.19
N TYR A 100 -5.09 14.14 -1.92
CA TYR A 100 -6.22 13.48 -2.62
C TYR A 100 -6.76 14.28 -3.81
N GLY A 101 -6.08 15.35 -4.20
CA GLY A 101 -6.49 16.20 -5.34
C GLY A 101 -6.68 15.43 -6.65
N ARG A 102 -5.88 14.37 -6.87
CA ARG A 102 -6.01 13.51 -8.04
C ARG A 102 -7.33 12.72 -8.04
N GLN A 103 -7.70 12.14 -6.90
CA GLN A 103 -8.96 11.39 -6.72
C GLN A 103 -10.16 12.32 -6.87
N ALA A 104 -10.08 13.52 -6.28
CA ALA A 104 -11.10 14.55 -6.46
C ALA A 104 -11.29 14.96 -7.92
N GLN A 105 -10.18 15.16 -8.65
CA GLN A 105 -10.23 15.50 -10.07
C GLN A 105 -10.84 14.37 -10.91
N GLN A 106 -10.46 13.12 -10.65
CA GLN A 106 -11.03 11.96 -11.35
C GLN A 106 -12.53 11.84 -11.07
N LEU A 107 -12.96 12.08 -9.83
CA LEU A 107 -14.38 12.08 -9.48
C LEU A 107 -15.13 13.23 -10.20
N ALA A 108 -14.57 14.44 -10.25
CA ALA A 108 -15.16 15.55 -10.98
C ALA A 108 -15.33 15.27 -12.47
N ILE A 109 -14.30 14.68 -13.11
CA ILE A 109 -14.34 14.25 -14.51
C ILE A 109 -15.46 13.22 -14.73
N LYS A 110 -15.57 12.23 -13.84
CA LYS A 110 -16.63 11.21 -13.86
C LYS A 110 -18.02 11.83 -13.71
N ASN A 111 -18.23 12.71 -12.71
CA ASN A 111 -19.51 13.35 -12.43
C ASN A 111 -19.97 14.22 -13.60
N LEU A 112 -19.04 14.95 -14.22
CA LEU A 112 -19.30 15.78 -15.37
C LEU A 112 -19.33 15.01 -16.69
N ARG A 113 -19.01 13.70 -16.68
CA ARG A 113 -18.93 12.82 -17.85
C ARG A 113 -18.04 13.41 -18.96
N ILE A 114 -16.89 13.98 -18.56
CA ILE A 114 -15.91 14.54 -19.49
C ILE A 114 -15.14 13.38 -20.13
N SER A 115 -15.09 13.33 -21.46
CA SER A 115 -14.50 12.24 -22.24
C SER A 115 -13.21 12.61 -22.95
N SER A 116 -12.89 13.90 -23.04
CA SER A 116 -11.69 14.37 -23.76
C SER A 116 -11.06 15.60 -23.11
N GLN A 117 -9.78 15.83 -23.42
CA GLN A 117 -9.06 17.04 -23.01
C GLN A 117 -9.68 18.32 -23.58
N ALA A 118 -10.20 18.27 -24.80
CA ALA A 118 -10.88 19.39 -25.43
C ALA A 118 -12.16 19.79 -24.66
N GLU A 119 -12.94 18.79 -24.28
CA GLU A 119 -14.16 18.99 -23.46
C GLU A 119 -13.81 19.54 -22.07
N LEU A 120 -12.74 19.03 -21.44
CA LEU A 120 -12.25 19.54 -20.16
C LEU A 120 -11.91 21.04 -20.25
N ASN A 121 -11.24 21.46 -21.31
CA ASN A 121 -10.88 22.86 -21.55
C ASN A 121 -12.11 23.74 -21.77
N GLN A 122 -13.11 23.26 -22.51
CA GLN A 122 -14.36 23.99 -22.76
C GLN A 122 -15.22 24.14 -21.48
N ARG A 123 -15.18 23.14 -20.61
CA ARG A 123 -16.02 23.08 -19.40
C ARG A 123 -15.27 23.47 -18.12
N ARG A 124 -14.21 24.26 -18.24
CA ARG A 124 -13.33 24.63 -17.12
C ARG A 124 -14.10 25.23 -15.93
N ALA A 125 -15.03 26.16 -16.17
CA ALA A 125 -15.83 26.76 -15.10
C ALA A 125 -16.71 25.73 -14.37
N GLN A 126 -17.25 24.72 -15.10
CA GLN A 126 -18.01 23.62 -14.49
C GLN A 126 -17.10 22.72 -13.66
N MET A 127 -15.90 22.43 -14.17
CA MET A 127 -14.90 21.65 -13.45
C MET A 127 -14.49 22.33 -12.13
N GLU A 128 -14.22 23.63 -12.16
CA GLU A 128 -13.89 24.41 -10.97
C GLU A 128 -15.06 24.43 -9.95
N ALA A 129 -16.30 24.55 -10.43
CA ALA A 129 -17.47 24.49 -9.56
C ALA A 129 -17.65 23.11 -8.93
N GLU A 130 -17.44 22.03 -9.70
CA GLU A 130 -17.53 20.66 -9.19
C GLU A 130 -16.40 20.36 -8.20
N MET A 131 -15.17 20.79 -8.49
CA MET A 131 -14.04 20.65 -7.57
C MET A 131 -14.28 21.36 -6.23
N ARG A 132 -14.93 22.54 -6.22
CA ARG A 132 -15.32 23.20 -4.96
C ARG A 132 -16.32 22.38 -4.14
N LYS A 133 -17.30 21.73 -4.78
CA LYS A 133 -18.25 20.83 -4.09
C LYS A 133 -17.54 19.62 -3.52
N ILE A 134 -16.69 18.97 -4.33
CA ILE A 134 -15.90 17.79 -3.92
C ILE A 134 -14.94 18.16 -2.78
N GLY A 135 -14.38 19.36 -2.78
CA GLY A 135 -13.52 19.86 -1.72
C GLY A 135 -14.20 19.90 -0.34
N GLU A 136 -15.53 20.02 -0.27
CA GLU A 136 -16.30 19.98 0.98
C GLU A 136 -16.68 18.55 1.42
N MET A 137 -16.49 17.55 0.56
CA MET A 137 -16.72 16.15 0.90
C MET A 137 -15.57 15.63 1.77
N SER A 138 -15.84 14.59 2.58
CA SER A 138 -14.78 13.86 3.25
C SER A 138 -13.96 13.05 2.25
N VAL A 139 -12.71 12.72 2.61
CA VAL A 139 -11.87 11.83 1.81
C VAL A 139 -12.56 10.46 1.65
N GLU A 140 -13.18 9.93 2.73
CA GLU A 140 -13.96 8.68 2.67
C GLU A 140 -15.05 8.74 1.60
N GLU A 141 -15.84 9.83 1.54
CA GLU A 141 -16.91 9.98 0.54
C GLU A 141 -16.37 9.99 -0.89
N VAL A 142 -15.26 10.70 -1.13
CA VAL A 142 -14.63 10.77 -2.47
C VAL A 142 -14.08 9.40 -2.88
N LEU A 143 -13.40 8.69 -1.99
CA LEU A 143 -12.87 7.36 -2.26
C LEU A 143 -13.99 6.34 -2.46
N THR A 144 -15.07 6.40 -1.67
CA THR A 144 -16.24 5.53 -1.83
C THR A 144 -16.91 5.75 -3.19
N GLN A 145 -17.08 6.98 -3.64
CA GLN A 145 -17.61 7.28 -4.97
C GLN A 145 -16.66 6.87 -6.11
N SER A 146 -15.38 6.69 -5.79
CA SER A 146 -14.35 6.17 -6.70
C SER A 146 -14.29 4.63 -6.72
N GLY A 147 -15.11 3.94 -5.90
CA GLY A 147 -15.26 2.49 -5.89
C GLY A 147 -14.61 1.77 -4.69
N TYR A 148 -13.98 2.52 -3.76
CA TYR A 148 -13.45 1.92 -2.55
C TYR A 148 -14.55 1.59 -1.54
N SER A 149 -14.33 0.54 -0.74
CA SER A 149 -15.20 0.16 0.37
C SER A 149 -14.37 0.05 1.65
N PHE A 150 -14.93 0.51 2.77
CA PHE A 150 -14.21 0.57 4.03
C PHE A 150 -14.78 -0.37 5.08
N GLN A 151 -13.90 -1.04 5.82
CA GLN A 151 -14.22 -1.92 6.95
C GLN A 151 -13.90 -1.16 8.25
N ASN A 152 -14.82 -0.28 8.69
CA ASN A 152 -14.59 0.69 9.77
C ASN A 152 -14.42 0.07 11.17
N SER A 153 -14.52 -1.25 11.31
CA SER A 153 -14.18 -2.00 12.54
C SER A 153 -12.68 -2.34 12.67
N LEU A 154 -11.91 -2.27 11.57
CA LEU A 154 -10.50 -2.60 11.58
C LEU A 154 -9.65 -1.46 12.17
N PRO A 155 -8.60 -1.77 12.96
CA PRO A 155 -7.64 -0.78 13.45
C PRO A 155 -6.54 -0.48 12.42
N SER A 156 -6.94 -0.03 11.22
CA SER A 156 -6.02 0.25 10.11
C SER A 156 -4.89 1.20 10.49
N LYS A 157 -3.74 1.02 9.87
CA LYS A 157 -2.52 1.77 10.12
C LYS A 157 -2.22 2.74 9.00
N GLN A 158 -1.60 3.87 9.35
CA GLN A 158 -1.15 4.88 8.39
C GLN A 158 0.03 4.35 7.57
N PRO A 159 0.16 4.74 6.29
CA PRO A 159 1.27 4.37 5.41
C PRO A 159 2.52 5.24 5.70
N VAL A 160 3.06 5.10 6.91
CA VAL A 160 4.26 5.80 7.36
C VAL A 160 5.54 5.17 6.83
N LYS A 161 6.69 5.78 7.08
CA LYS A 161 8.01 5.20 6.81
C LYS A 161 8.12 3.80 7.41
N GLY A 162 8.58 2.84 6.59
CA GLY A 162 8.70 1.43 6.96
C GLY A 162 7.39 0.65 6.88
N ALA A 163 6.24 1.26 6.58
CA ALA A 163 4.99 0.52 6.41
C ALA A 163 5.09 -0.50 5.27
N LEU A 164 4.62 -1.72 5.53
CA LEU A 164 4.42 -2.77 4.54
C LEU A 164 2.97 -2.71 4.08
N ALA A 165 2.75 -2.45 2.79
CA ALA A 165 1.41 -2.27 2.23
C ALA A 165 1.23 -3.04 0.92
N MET A 166 -0.03 -3.42 0.62
CA MET A 166 -0.36 -4.10 -0.63
C MET A 166 -0.31 -3.14 -1.82
N ALA A 167 0.38 -3.55 -2.88
CA ALA A 167 0.25 -2.93 -4.18
C ALA A 167 -1.02 -3.45 -4.86
N ASN A 168 -1.78 -2.56 -5.50
CA ASN A 168 -3.01 -2.88 -6.21
C ASN A 168 -3.16 -1.99 -7.47
N ALA A 169 -4.10 -2.33 -8.34
CA ALA A 169 -4.45 -1.58 -9.55
C ALA A 169 -5.79 -0.80 -9.39
N GLY A 170 -6.21 -0.55 -8.16
CA GLY A 170 -7.46 0.07 -7.79
C GLY A 170 -8.20 -0.71 -6.70
N PRO A 171 -9.45 -0.35 -6.38
CA PRO A 171 -10.20 -0.97 -5.30
C PRO A 171 -10.30 -2.48 -5.42
N ASN A 172 -10.04 -3.21 -4.31
CA ASN A 172 -10.23 -4.66 -4.21
C ASN A 172 -9.44 -5.50 -5.24
N THR A 173 -8.25 -5.04 -5.63
CA THR A 173 -7.38 -5.75 -6.59
C THR A 173 -6.05 -6.21 -5.97
N ASN A 174 -6.05 -6.49 -4.67
CA ASN A 174 -4.87 -7.00 -3.97
C ASN A 174 -4.55 -8.43 -4.44
N GLY A 175 -3.26 -8.74 -4.56
CA GLY A 175 -2.80 -10.07 -4.98
C GLY A 175 -1.60 -10.54 -4.13
N SER A 176 -0.42 -10.62 -4.75
CA SER A 176 0.83 -10.96 -4.07
C SER A 176 1.82 -9.80 -3.97
N GLN A 177 1.61 -8.72 -4.74
CA GLN A 177 2.54 -7.61 -4.75
C GLN A 177 2.39 -6.74 -3.51
N PHE A 178 3.52 -6.33 -2.94
CA PHE A 178 3.58 -5.44 -1.80
C PHE A 178 4.76 -4.46 -1.93
N PHE A 179 4.73 -3.39 -1.15
CA PHE A 179 5.82 -2.44 -1.09
C PHE A 179 6.15 -2.07 0.35
N ILE A 180 7.38 -1.58 0.55
CA ILE A 180 7.86 -1.06 1.81
C ILE A 180 8.17 0.42 1.61
N ASN A 181 7.55 1.27 2.40
CA ASN A 181 7.73 2.71 2.34
C ASN A 181 9.12 3.14 2.84
N GLN A 182 9.84 3.95 2.05
CA GLN A 182 11.07 4.60 2.51
C GLN A 182 10.78 5.87 3.31
N VAL A 183 9.68 6.54 3.02
CA VAL A 183 9.20 7.78 3.65
C VAL A 183 7.72 7.66 4.00
N ASP A 184 7.17 8.64 4.72
CA ASP A 184 5.72 8.74 4.92
C ASP A 184 5.02 9.03 3.59
N THR A 185 3.91 8.32 3.32
CA THR A 185 3.16 8.43 2.07
C THR A 185 1.67 8.66 2.35
N PRO A 186 1.27 9.79 2.96
CA PRO A 186 -0.10 10.04 3.38
C PRO A 186 -1.11 9.95 2.22
N HIS A 187 -0.69 10.26 1.00
CA HIS A 187 -1.50 10.14 -0.22
C HIS A 187 -1.92 8.70 -0.57
N LEU A 188 -1.36 7.70 0.09
CA LEU A 188 -1.71 6.28 -0.09
C LEU A 188 -2.69 5.79 0.99
N ALA A 189 -2.98 6.59 2.03
CA ALA A 189 -3.94 6.22 3.05
C ALA A 189 -5.35 6.06 2.43
N GLY A 190 -6.06 5.01 2.80
CA GLY A 190 -7.37 4.69 2.21
C GLY A 190 -7.32 4.01 0.84
N LEU A 191 -6.15 3.89 0.21
CA LEU A 191 -5.96 3.30 -1.13
C LEU A 191 -5.24 1.95 -1.09
N HIS A 192 -4.36 1.75 -0.11
CA HIS A 192 -3.53 0.55 0.01
C HIS A 192 -3.61 0.00 1.44
N THR A 193 -3.88 -1.29 1.57
CA THR A 193 -3.94 -1.99 2.87
C THR A 193 -2.56 -2.07 3.49
N VAL A 194 -2.35 -1.38 4.63
CA VAL A 194 -1.14 -1.51 5.44
C VAL A 194 -1.29 -2.72 6.35
N PHE A 195 -0.40 -3.70 6.24
CA PHE A 195 -0.49 -4.97 6.96
C PHE A 195 0.75 -5.34 7.77
N GLY A 196 1.76 -4.45 7.80
CA GLY A 196 2.96 -4.65 8.60
C GLY A 196 3.82 -3.39 8.71
N GLN A 197 4.90 -3.49 9.50
CA GLN A 197 5.86 -2.42 9.75
C GLN A 197 7.27 -2.99 9.80
N LEU A 198 8.18 -2.39 9.05
CA LEU A 198 9.62 -2.67 9.11
C LEU A 198 10.16 -2.27 10.49
N GLU A 199 10.96 -3.14 11.11
CA GLU A 199 11.70 -2.80 12.32
C GLU A 199 12.72 -1.69 12.03
N ALA A 200 12.77 -0.67 12.89
CA ALA A 200 13.61 0.51 12.68
C ALA A 200 15.10 0.18 12.54
N THR A 201 15.54 -0.93 13.16
CA THR A 201 16.93 -1.42 13.07
C THR A 201 17.33 -1.82 11.66
N ASP A 202 16.37 -2.13 10.79
CA ASP A 202 16.61 -2.65 9.46
C ASP A 202 16.39 -1.60 8.35
N ALA A 203 16.13 -0.34 8.74
CA ALA A 203 15.95 0.76 7.79
C ALA A 203 17.15 0.92 6.83
N ALA A 204 18.38 0.72 7.32
CA ALA A 204 19.58 0.78 6.49
C ALA A 204 19.63 -0.32 5.40
N ILE A 205 18.93 -1.46 5.61
CA ILE A 205 18.84 -2.52 4.59
C ILE A 205 17.84 -2.11 3.52
N LEU A 206 16.72 -1.48 3.89
CA LEU A 206 15.79 -0.90 2.93
C LEU A 206 16.49 0.17 2.07
N ASP A 207 17.31 1.03 2.66
CA ASP A 207 18.08 2.04 1.93
C ASP A 207 19.08 1.39 0.94
N LYS A 208 19.68 0.24 1.27
CA LYS A 208 20.51 -0.52 0.32
C LYS A 208 19.69 -1.08 -0.85
N ILE A 209 18.48 -1.56 -0.60
CA ILE A 209 17.56 -2.03 -1.66
C ILE A 209 17.20 -0.86 -2.58
N ILE A 210 16.89 0.30 -2.02
CA ILE A 210 16.59 1.53 -2.77
C ILE A 210 17.81 1.94 -3.62
N ALA A 211 19.00 1.97 -3.03
CA ALA A 211 20.24 2.33 -3.74
C ALA A 211 20.60 1.34 -4.87
N ALA A 212 20.27 0.07 -4.69
CA ALA A 212 20.48 -0.96 -5.72
C ALA A 212 19.61 -0.76 -6.96
N GLY A 213 18.41 -0.18 -6.79
CA GLY A 213 17.47 0.12 -7.88
C GLY A 213 16.69 -1.09 -8.39
N ASN A 214 15.93 -0.85 -9.46
CA ASN A 214 14.99 -1.81 -10.05
C ASN A 214 15.68 -3.13 -10.45
N GLY A 215 15.09 -4.26 -10.01
CA GLY A 215 15.51 -5.60 -10.43
C GLY A 215 16.81 -6.13 -9.79
N ASN A 216 17.56 -5.30 -9.07
CA ASN A 216 18.89 -5.64 -8.56
C ASN A 216 18.87 -6.31 -7.17
N THR A 217 17.73 -6.37 -6.52
CA THR A 217 17.53 -7.08 -5.25
C THR A 217 16.55 -8.22 -5.44
N LYS A 218 16.86 -9.40 -4.92
CA LYS A 218 16.01 -10.60 -4.95
C LYS A 218 15.65 -11.03 -3.55
N ILE A 219 14.42 -11.50 -3.36
CA ILE A 219 13.99 -12.24 -2.18
C ILE A 219 14.58 -13.65 -2.26
N LYS A 220 15.34 -14.06 -1.27
CA LYS A 220 15.85 -15.44 -1.13
C LYS A 220 14.81 -16.33 -0.49
N ASP A 221 14.21 -15.87 0.59
CA ASP A 221 13.13 -16.54 1.31
C ASP A 221 12.35 -15.56 2.20
N ILE A 222 11.16 -15.97 2.68
CA ILE A 222 10.41 -15.28 3.72
C ILE A 222 10.09 -16.27 4.83
N HIS A 223 10.53 -15.97 6.04
CA HIS A 223 10.31 -16.80 7.24
C HIS A 223 9.31 -16.14 8.17
N ILE A 224 8.35 -16.92 8.67
CA ILE A 224 7.29 -16.43 9.57
C ILE A 224 7.55 -16.91 10.99
N PHE A 225 7.48 -16.01 11.95
CA PHE A 225 7.69 -16.26 13.37
C PHE A 225 6.49 -15.76 14.19
N ASP A 226 5.76 -16.66 14.81
CA ASP A 226 4.65 -16.32 15.71
C ASP A 226 5.13 -16.35 17.17
N LYS A 227 5.26 -15.18 17.76
CA LYS A 227 5.70 -14.96 19.15
C LYS A 227 4.59 -14.36 20.00
N ARG A 228 3.32 -14.50 19.61
CA ARG A 228 2.17 -13.93 20.33
C ARG A 228 1.78 -14.71 21.59
N LYS A 229 2.39 -15.88 21.82
CA LYS A 229 2.18 -16.74 23.00
C LYS A 229 3.29 -16.53 24.02
#